data_8de47afe2021655b654a4150e0ab721f
#
_entry.id   8de47afe2021655b654a4150e0ab721f
#
_cell.length_a   1.000
_cell.length_b   1.000
_cell.length_c   1.000
_cell.angle_alpha   90.00
_cell.angle_beta   90.00
_cell.angle_gamma   90.00
#
_symmetry.space_group_name_H-M   'P 1'
#
loop_
_entity.id
_entity.type
_entity.pdbx_description
1 polymer ?
#
loop_
_entity_poly.entity_id
_entity_poly.type
_entity_poly.pdbx_seq_one_letter_code
_entity_poly.pdbx_strand_id
1 'polypeptide(L)'
;MADILNNMIPVKRAGRQTVLFSNPPAIISSATVVGPMEGKGPLGPYFDMVLKDDTWGEDSWEKAERKMFEHTVRGAMDKVNLQSGGVDCLLGGDLLNQIISANFAARELKLPFLGLYGACST
;
A
#
# COMPACT_ATOMS: atom_id res chain seq x y z
N MET A 1 20.68 -16.67 -20.36
CA MET A 1 20.03 -15.35 -20.47
C MET A 1 18.93 -15.32 -21.54
N ALA A 2 18.96 -16.14 -22.55
CA ALA A 2 17.92 -16.22 -23.60
C ALA A 2 16.64 -16.96 -23.15
N ASP A 3 16.73 -17.88 -22.20
CA ASP A 3 15.58 -18.70 -21.77
C ASP A 3 14.61 -17.98 -20.81
N ILE A 4 15.02 -16.88 -20.20
CA ILE A 4 14.15 -16.08 -19.31
C ILE A 4 13.17 -15.22 -20.12
N LEU A 5 13.55 -14.83 -21.33
CA LEU A 5 12.71 -14.01 -22.20
C LEU A 5 11.62 -14.80 -22.93
N ASN A 6 11.78 -16.11 -23.04
CA ASN A 6 10.82 -16.97 -23.75
C ASN A 6 9.61 -17.40 -22.90
N ASN A 7 9.65 -17.15 -21.58
CA ASN A 7 8.54 -17.44 -20.65
C ASN A 7 7.74 -16.19 -20.25
N MET A 8 7.94 -15.06 -20.91
CA MET A 8 7.06 -13.92 -20.72
C MET A 8 5.70 -14.24 -21.32
N ILE A 9 4.74 -14.52 -20.45
CA ILE A 9 3.33 -14.69 -20.81
C ILE A 9 2.90 -13.44 -21.59
N PRO A 10 2.43 -13.57 -22.83
CA PRO A 10 2.09 -12.40 -23.62
C PRO A 10 0.96 -11.62 -22.98
N VAL A 11 1.26 -10.41 -22.57
CA VAL A 11 0.26 -9.48 -22.05
C VAL A 11 -0.65 -9.10 -23.22
N LYS A 12 -1.89 -9.51 -23.17
CA LYS A 12 -2.88 -9.19 -24.20
C LYS A 12 -3.51 -7.84 -23.92
N ARG A 13 -3.46 -6.94 -24.90
CA ARG A 13 -4.18 -5.66 -24.81
C ARG A 13 -5.60 -5.80 -25.34
N ALA A 14 -6.58 -5.24 -24.61
CA ALA A 14 -7.94 -5.05 -25.06
C ALA A 14 -8.17 -3.53 -25.26
N GLY A 15 -8.34 -3.12 -26.52
CA GLY A 15 -8.41 -1.70 -26.86
C GLY A 15 -7.07 -0.98 -26.70
N ARG A 16 -7.12 0.32 -26.34
CA ARG A 16 -5.93 1.18 -26.27
C ARG A 16 -5.21 1.14 -24.90
N GLN A 17 -5.94 0.96 -23.82
CA GLN A 17 -5.42 1.18 -22.46
C GLN A 17 -5.57 -0.02 -21.54
N THR A 18 -6.41 -0.99 -21.88
CA THR A 18 -6.64 -2.15 -21.03
C THR A 18 -5.61 -3.24 -21.30
N VAL A 19 -5.01 -3.72 -20.24
CA VAL A 19 -4.09 -4.86 -20.25
C VAL A 19 -4.78 -6.04 -19.59
N LEU A 20 -4.81 -7.18 -20.30
CA LEU A 20 -5.34 -8.42 -19.77
C LEU A 20 -4.18 -9.36 -19.45
N PHE A 21 -4.08 -9.72 -18.19
CA PHE A 21 -3.12 -10.74 -17.76
C PHE A 21 -3.70 -12.12 -18.01
N SER A 22 -2.93 -13.01 -18.63
CA SER A 22 -3.31 -14.41 -18.79
C SER A 22 -3.36 -15.16 -17.47
N ASN A 23 -2.59 -14.71 -16.49
CA ASN A 23 -2.66 -15.12 -15.09
C ASN A 23 -2.88 -13.86 -14.25
N PRO A 24 -4.13 -13.46 -13.98
CA PRO A 24 -4.41 -12.22 -13.27
C PRO A 24 -3.93 -12.29 -11.82
N PRO A 25 -3.37 -11.18 -11.29
CA PRO A 25 -3.03 -11.11 -9.87
C PRO A 25 -4.30 -11.18 -9.01
N ALA A 26 -4.19 -11.81 -7.85
CA ALA A 26 -5.25 -11.89 -6.87
C ALA A 26 -4.96 -10.98 -5.67
N ILE A 27 -5.99 -10.28 -5.18
CA ILE A 27 -5.92 -9.58 -3.89
C ILE A 27 -6.13 -10.64 -2.81
N ILE A 28 -5.11 -10.88 -1.98
CA ILE A 28 -5.16 -11.91 -0.92
C ILE A 28 -5.44 -11.33 0.45
N SER A 29 -5.24 -10.03 0.65
CA SER A 29 -5.50 -9.33 1.90
C SER A 29 -5.69 -7.84 1.67
N SER A 30 -6.34 -7.19 2.63
CA SER A 30 -6.45 -5.74 2.72
C SER A 30 -6.48 -5.30 4.19
N ALA A 31 -6.04 -4.07 4.47
CA ALA A 31 -6.20 -3.44 5.76
C ALA A 31 -6.46 -1.94 5.58
N THR A 32 -7.13 -1.36 6.56
CA THR A 32 -7.55 0.04 6.53
C THR A 32 -7.32 0.70 7.89
N VAL A 33 -6.69 1.88 7.89
CA VAL A 33 -6.56 2.77 9.04
C VAL A 33 -7.06 4.13 8.63
N VAL A 34 -7.99 4.69 9.37
CA VAL A 34 -8.62 5.98 9.05
C VAL A 34 -8.64 6.91 10.25
N GLY A 35 -8.73 8.21 9.97
CA GLY A 35 -8.91 9.24 10.99
C GLY A 35 -10.32 9.26 11.59
N PRO A 36 -10.53 10.09 12.64
CA PRO A 36 -11.80 10.16 13.34
C PRO A 36 -12.96 10.69 12.46
N MET A 37 -12.64 11.47 11.45
CA MET A 37 -13.65 12.02 10.53
C MET A 37 -14.29 10.91 9.68
N GLU A 38 -13.47 10.06 9.06
CA GLU A 38 -13.92 8.90 8.30
C GLU A 38 -14.65 7.88 9.18
N GLY A 39 -14.19 7.71 10.42
CA GLY A 39 -14.83 6.82 11.40
C GLY A 39 -16.26 7.22 11.75
N LYS A 40 -16.62 8.50 11.62
CA LYS A 40 -17.99 9.00 11.81
C LYS A 40 -18.87 8.87 10.56
N GLY A 41 -18.26 8.54 9.42
CA GLY A 41 -18.97 8.37 8.16
C GLY A 41 -19.72 7.03 8.08
N PRO A 42 -20.50 6.83 7.01
CA PRO A 42 -21.32 5.63 6.84
C PRO A 42 -20.49 4.34 6.73
N LEU A 43 -19.22 4.45 6.35
CA LEU A 43 -18.29 3.31 6.24
C LEU A 43 -17.48 3.07 7.51
N GLY A 44 -17.65 3.90 8.55
CA GLY A 44 -16.91 3.80 9.82
C GLY A 44 -16.83 2.38 10.39
N PRO A 45 -17.94 1.62 10.48
CA PRO A 45 -17.94 0.26 11.02
C PRO A 45 -17.17 -0.78 10.19
N TYR A 46 -16.79 -0.46 8.96
CA TYR A 46 -16.13 -1.38 8.04
C TYR A 46 -14.61 -1.20 7.97
N PHE A 47 -14.07 -0.16 8.61
CA PHE A 47 -12.62 0.03 8.70
C PHE A 47 -12.01 -0.84 9.80
N ASP A 48 -10.82 -1.37 9.55
CA ASP A 48 -10.11 -2.20 10.52
C ASP A 48 -9.70 -1.42 11.76
N MET A 49 -9.34 -0.14 11.57
CA MET A 49 -8.98 0.75 12.67
C MET A 49 -9.44 2.18 12.39
N VAL A 50 -10.10 2.76 13.39
CA VAL A 50 -10.47 4.19 13.43
C VAL A 50 -9.66 4.85 14.53
N LEU A 51 -8.88 5.87 14.18
CA LEU A 51 -8.06 6.62 15.12
C LEU A 51 -8.92 7.56 15.96
N LYS A 52 -8.47 7.86 17.18
CA LYS A 52 -9.15 8.79 18.10
C LYS A 52 -8.86 10.25 17.78
N ASP A 53 -7.69 10.52 17.22
CA ASP A 53 -7.21 11.84 16.79
C ASP A 53 -6.46 11.74 15.45
N ASP A 54 -6.26 12.86 14.79
CA ASP A 54 -5.70 12.91 13.44
C ASP A 54 -4.19 12.71 13.41
N THR A 55 -3.50 12.87 14.53
CA THR A 55 -2.03 12.72 14.59
C THR A 55 -1.59 11.40 15.19
N TRP A 56 -2.52 10.62 15.70
CA TRP A 56 -2.23 9.33 16.36
C TRP A 56 -1.16 9.46 17.46
N GLY A 57 -1.21 10.58 18.19
CA GLY A 57 -0.26 10.88 19.26
C GLY A 57 1.14 11.27 18.78
N GLU A 58 1.34 11.48 17.49
CA GLU A 58 2.61 11.99 16.93
C GLU A 58 2.65 13.52 17.00
N ASP A 59 3.86 14.08 16.93
CA ASP A 59 4.12 15.51 17.00
C ASP A 59 4.05 16.21 15.64
N SER A 60 3.90 15.46 14.53
CA SER A 60 3.69 16.00 13.18
C SER A 60 2.79 15.11 12.34
N TRP A 61 2.18 15.71 11.32
CA TRP A 61 1.32 15.03 10.35
C TRP A 61 2.08 13.97 9.55
N GLU A 62 3.33 14.25 9.20
CA GLU A 62 4.17 13.34 8.43
C GLU A 62 4.51 12.08 9.24
N LYS A 63 4.76 12.23 10.53
CA LYS A 63 4.98 11.08 11.42
C LYS A 63 3.70 10.26 11.58
N ALA A 64 2.56 10.94 11.71
CA ALA A 64 1.27 10.27 11.77
C ALA A 64 0.98 9.48 10.48
N GLU A 65 1.17 10.09 9.31
CA GLU A 65 1.00 9.45 8.01
C GLU A 65 1.92 8.23 7.87
N ARG A 66 3.21 8.37 8.24
CA ARG A 66 4.14 7.24 8.25
C ARG A 66 3.65 6.10 9.14
N LYS A 67 3.21 6.41 10.34
CA LYS A 67 2.72 5.42 11.31
C LYS A 67 1.46 4.71 10.80
N MET A 68 0.54 5.45 10.20
CA MET A 68 -0.65 4.88 9.55
C MET A 68 -0.26 3.93 8.41
N PHE A 69 0.68 4.35 7.57
CA PHE A 69 1.19 3.54 6.47
C PHE A 69 1.80 2.22 6.97
N GLU A 70 2.73 2.30 7.92
CA GLU A 70 3.37 1.13 8.53
C GLU A 70 2.34 0.17 9.13
N HIS A 71 1.39 0.69 9.89
CA HIS A 71 0.37 -0.11 10.57
C HIS A 71 -0.55 -0.80 9.56
N THR A 72 -0.96 -0.09 8.52
CA THR A 72 -1.82 -0.64 7.47
C THR A 72 -1.12 -1.78 6.71
N VAL A 73 0.15 -1.60 6.33
CA VAL A 73 0.92 -2.67 5.67
C VAL A 73 1.07 -3.89 6.58
N ARG A 74 1.47 -3.69 7.85
CA ARG A 74 1.56 -4.79 8.81
C ARG A 74 0.22 -5.51 8.99
N GLY A 75 -0.86 -4.76 9.16
CA GLY A 75 -2.21 -5.32 9.31
C GLY A 75 -2.65 -6.17 8.12
N ALA A 76 -2.33 -5.74 6.89
CA ALA A 76 -2.62 -6.54 5.70
C ALA A 76 -1.77 -7.82 5.64
N MET A 77 -0.50 -7.75 6.01
CA MET A 77 0.41 -8.91 6.06
C MET A 77 0.00 -9.90 7.14
N ASP A 78 -0.33 -9.43 8.33
CA ASP A 78 -0.69 -10.25 9.48
C ASP A 78 -1.96 -11.07 9.23
N LYS A 79 -2.95 -10.50 8.54
CA LYS A 79 -4.20 -11.20 8.19
C LYS A 79 -3.98 -12.50 7.38
N VAL A 80 -2.86 -12.58 6.66
CA VAL A 80 -2.52 -13.74 5.82
C VAL A 80 -1.23 -14.43 6.27
N ASN A 81 -0.73 -14.09 7.47
CA ASN A 81 0.51 -14.61 8.04
C ASN A 81 1.74 -14.42 7.12
N LEU A 82 1.78 -13.32 6.37
CA LEU A 82 2.87 -13.00 5.46
C LEU A 82 4.00 -12.30 6.22
N GLN A 83 5.22 -12.77 6.04
CA GLN A 83 6.42 -12.13 6.57
C GLN A 83 7.09 -11.25 5.54
N SER A 84 7.94 -10.30 5.97
CA SER A 84 8.63 -9.37 5.07
C SER A 84 9.44 -10.08 3.97
N GLY A 85 10.02 -11.24 4.25
CA GLY A 85 10.73 -12.05 3.25
C GLY A 85 9.84 -12.66 2.16
N GLY A 86 8.54 -12.62 2.31
CA GLY A 86 7.56 -13.07 1.30
C GLY A 86 6.99 -11.93 0.45
N VAL A 87 7.49 -10.70 0.62
CA VAL A 87 7.06 -9.52 -0.14
C VAL A 87 8.17 -9.10 -1.09
N ASP A 88 7.95 -9.24 -2.37
CA ASP A 88 8.93 -8.88 -3.40
C ASP A 88 9.04 -7.38 -3.62
N CYS A 89 7.93 -6.64 -3.51
CA CYS A 89 7.92 -5.20 -3.68
C CYS A 89 6.70 -4.57 -2.98
N LEU A 90 6.94 -3.46 -2.30
CA LEU A 90 5.92 -2.55 -1.78
C LEU A 90 5.79 -1.36 -2.74
N LEU A 91 4.61 -1.13 -3.25
CA LEU A 91 4.27 0.07 -4.01
C LEU A 91 3.50 1.01 -3.10
N GLY A 92 3.90 2.25 -3.03
CA GLY A 92 3.19 3.18 -2.17
C GLY A 92 3.53 4.64 -2.42
N GLY A 93 2.62 5.50 -2.06
CA GLY A 93 2.78 6.94 -2.07
C GLY A 93 2.16 7.55 -0.83
N ASP A 94 2.59 8.75 -0.53
CA ASP A 94 2.07 9.57 0.54
C ASP A 94 1.55 10.90 0.00
N LEU A 95 0.79 11.60 0.82
CA LEU A 95 0.14 12.84 0.43
C LEU A 95 0.94 14.08 0.86
N LEU A 96 1.45 14.08 2.08
CA LEU A 96 2.00 15.28 2.71
C LEU A 96 3.35 15.70 2.12
N ASN A 97 4.27 14.75 1.95
CA ASN A 97 5.66 15.03 1.60
C ASN A 97 6.18 14.25 0.38
N GLN A 98 5.30 13.82 -0.50
CA GLN A 98 5.64 13.17 -1.78
C GLN A 98 6.76 12.13 -1.64
N ILE A 99 6.34 10.89 -1.26
CA ILE A 99 7.18 9.70 -1.06
C ILE A 99 8.12 9.71 0.17
N ILE A 100 8.21 10.79 0.94
CA ILE A 100 9.11 10.83 2.11
C ILE A 100 8.55 9.93 3.22
N SER A 101 7.31 10.13 3.64
CA SER A 101 6.66 9.32 4.69
C SER A 101 6.63 7.85 4.29
N ALA A 102 6.28 7.55 3.04
CA ALA A 102 6.25 6.20 2.50
C ALA A 102 7.64 5.54 2.48
N ASN A 103 8.72 6.27 2.12
CA ASN A 103 10.09 5.77 2.16
C ASN A 103 10.53 5.41 3.59
N PHE A 104 10.24 6.26 4.57
CA PHE A 104 10.58 5.95 5.97
C PHE A 104 9.80 4.74 6.49
N ALA A 105 8.52 4.61 6.11
CA ALA A 105 7.72 3.45 6.44
C ALA A 105 8.28 2.16 5.82
N ALA A 106 8.60 2.18 4.53
CA ALA A 106 9.18 1.04 3.83
C ALA A 106 10.51 0.59 4.42
N ARG A 107 11.36 1.54 4.82
CA ARG A 107 12.62 1.27 5.53
C ARG A 107 12.38 0.56 6.86
N GLU A 108 11.40 1.03 7.64
CA GLU A 108 11.05 0.41 8.94
C GLU A 108 10.48 -1.00 8.75
N LEU A 109 9.68 -1.19 7.70
CA LEU A 109 9.13 -2.47 7.31
C LEU A 109 10.17 -3.43 6.71
N LYS A 110 11.34 -2.91 6.31
CA LYS A 110 12.42 -3.66 5.62
C LYS A 110 11.93 -4.33 4.34
N LEU A 111 11.12 -3.62 3.57
CA LEU A 111 10.57 -4.09 2.30
C LEU A 111 11.23 -3.39 1.12
N PRO A 112 11.48 -4.09 -0.01
CA PRO A 112 11.80 -3.44 -1.27
C PRO A 112 10.67 -2.48 -1.64
N PHE A 113 11.00 -1.24 -2.04
CA PHE A 113 10.01 -0.19 -2.18
C PHE A 113 10.13 0.57 -3.50
N LEU A 114 9.01 0.78 -4.15
CA LEU A 114 8.86 1.70 -5.26
C LEU A 114 7.86 2.80 -4.90
N GLY A 115 8.36 4.01 -4.72
CA GLY A 115 7.57 5.19 -4.40
C GLY A 115 6.78 5.70 -5.58
N LEU A 116 5.50 6.01 -5.36
CA LEU A 116 4.61 6.61 -6.33
C LEU A 116 4.56 8.13 -6.08
N TYR A 117 5.20 8.89 -6.94
CA TYR A 117 5.16 10.34 -6.87
C TYR A 117 3.82 10.87 -7.42
N GLY A 118 3.24 11.85 -6.73
CA GLY A 118 1.94 12.39 -7.12
C GLY A 118 0.79 11.40 -6.87
N ALA A 119 0.76 10.76 -5.70
CA ALA A 119 -0.22 9.72 -5.34
C ALA A 119 -1.69 10.10 -5.58
N CYS A 120 -2.02 11.39 -5.59
CA CYS A 120 -3.37 11.88 -5.88
C CYS A 120 -3.72 11.96 -7.37
N SER A 121 -2.75 11.78 -8.25
CA SER A 121 -2.90 11.97 -9.71
C SER A 121 -2.54 10.74 -10.53
N THR A 122 -2.22 9.65 -9.87
CA THR A 122 -1.88 8.36 -10.50
C THR A 122 -3.07 7.43 -10.61
#